data_be558e32c7d29179f21ebe2ab08db30f
#
_entry.id   be558e32c7d29179f21ebe2ab08db30f
#
_cell.length_a   1.000
_cell.length_b   1.000
_cell.length_c   1.000
_cell.angle_alpha   90.00
_cell.angle_beta   90.00
_cell.angle_gamma   90.00
#
_symmetry.space_group_name_H-M   'P 1'
#
loop_
_entity.id
_entity.type
_entity.pdbx_description
1 polymer ?
#
loop_
_entity_poly.entity_id
_entity_poly.type
_entity_poly.pdbx_seq_one_letter_code
_entity_poly.pdbx_strand_id
1 'polypeptide(L)'
;TSSPLFEQPSIVVTPHLGASTREAQDKAGDTIADMVELALAGEFVPFAVNVSAGEVSETVRPYQALAEKLGGMLAGLSAGVPQESIEISYDGQIAEYDTRILTLSVLKGFFGAVGGDPVSYVNAPQLATEHGIEVRPSQSTTPKDYVNLITVRCGDHGVAGTLAGLNSVPKIVMIDDFTLDIRPAEHMVVVRNDDVPGMIGKVGAAVGEAGVNIADMVVGQNEAGVSALMVIATDEDVPDEVVAALAAKESVRSVIRVRG
;
A
#
# COMPACT_ATOMS: atom_id res chain seq x y z
N THR A 1 5.29 1.55 50.04
CA THR A 1 4.85 0.59 49.00
C THR A 1 4.60 -0.75 49.68
N SER A 2 3.34 -1.16 49.78
CA SER A 2 2.94 -2.47 50.30
C SER A 2 2.22 -3.22 49.17
N SER A 3 2.61 -4.47 48.91
CA SER A 3 1.95 -5.37 48.01
C SER A 3 1.89 -6.76 48.59
N PRO A 4 0.77 -7.49 48.46
CA PRO A 4 0.68 -8.89 48.91
C PRO A 4 1.73 -9.80 48.29
N LEU A 5 2.29 -9.42 47.11
CA LEU A 5 3.35 -10.14 46.43
C LEU A 5 4.67 -10.20 47.22
N PHE A 6 4.94 -9.20 48.04
CA PHE A 6 6.17 -9.15 48.86
C PHE A 6 6.17 -10.15 50.02
N GLU A 7 5.00 -10.68 50.37
CA GLU A 7 4.82 -11.66 51.44
C GLU A 7 4.88 -13.12 50.96
N GLN A 8 4.99 -13.32 49.66
CA GLN A 8 5.01 -14.67 49.07
C GLN A 8 6.45 -15.22 48.98
N PRO A 9 6.81 -16.30 49.71
CA PRO A 9 8.17 -16.85 49.76
C PRO A 9 8.72 -17.32 48.40
N SER A 10 7.83 -17.61 47.42
CA SER A 10 8.19 -18.07 46.08
C SER A 10 8.38 -16.90 45.08
N ILE A 11 8.15 -15.65 45.50
CA ILE A 11 8.24 -14.48 44.65
C ILE A 11 9.45 -13.64 45.05
N VAL A 12 10.36 -13.43 44.09
CA VAL A 12 11.48 -12.49 44.25
C VAL A 12 11.14 -11.21 43.52
N VAL A 13 11.10 -10.10 44.25
CA VAL A 13 10.81 -8.78 43.67
C VAL A 13 12.10 -7.97 43.61
N THR A 14 12.36 -7.37 42.46
CA THR A 14 13.51 -6.50 42.24
C THR A 14 13.04 -5.09 41.83
N PRO A 15 13.81 -4.01 42.11
CA PRO A 15 13.43 -2.66 41.71
C PRO A 15 13.79 -2.34 40.26
N HIS A 16 13.31 -3.11 39.32
CA HIS A 16 13.51 -2.90 37.86
C HIS A 16 15.00 -2.80 37.44
N LEU A 17 15.80 -3.79 37.83
CA LEU A 17 17.24 -3.82 37.58
C LEU A 17 17.66 -4.55 36.31
N GLY A 18 16.72 -5.02 35.46
CA GLY A 18 17.02 -5.84 34.27
C GLY A 18 17.98 -5.18 33.28
N ALA A 19 17.94 -3.86 33.15
CA ALA A 19 18.83 -3.09 32.27
C ALA A 19 20.10 -2.55 32.97
N SER A 20 20.40 -2.96 34.21
CA SER A 20 21.50 -2.41 35.00
C SER A 20 22.82 -3.20 34.86
N THR A 21 22.82 -4.30 34.14
CA THR A 21 24.04 -5.03 33.81
C THR A 21 24.71 -4.42 32.58
N ARG A 22 26.02 -4.55 32.46
CA ARG A 22 26.79 -4.05 31.33
C ARG A 22 26.31 -4.69 30.01
N GLU A 23 26.09 -6.00 30.02
CA GLU A 23 25.60 -6.75 28.86
C GLU A 23 24.21 -6.27 28.42
N ALA A 24 23.33 -5.95 29.37
CA ALA A 24 22.01 -5.42 29.05
C ALA A 24 22.06 -4.00 28.45
N GLN A 25 23.00 -3.17 28.94
CA GLN A 25 23.22 -1.82 28.40
C GLN A 25 23.85 -1.87 26.99
N ASP A 26 24.86 -2.73 26.79
CA ASP A 26 25.48 -2.92 25.47
C ASP A 26 24.43 -3.41 24.45
N LYS A 27 23.64 -4.44 24.81
CA LYS A 27 22.55 -4.94 23.96
C LYS A 27 21.47 -3.89 23.68
N ALA A 28 21.10 -3.07 24.66
CA ALA A 28 20.15 -1.99 24.46
C ALA A 28 20.71 -0.92 23.52
N GLY A 29 22.00 -0.62 23.62
CA GLY A 29 22.71 0.32 22.74
C GLY A 29 22.69 -0.16 21.29
N ASP A 30 23.07 -1.41 21.06
CA ASP A 30 23.04 -2.01 19.72
C ASP A 30 21.65 -2.01 19.13
N THR A 31 20.66 -2.46 19.92
CA THR A 31 19.24 -2.48 19.48
C THR A 31 18.74 -1.09 19.10
N ILE A 32 19.08 -0.06 19.90
CA ILE A 32 18.65 1.32 19.59
C ILE A 32 19.37 1.84 18.34
N ALA A 33 20.64 1.52 18.12
CA ALA A 33 21.36 1.90 16.92
C ALA A 33 20.66 1.33 15.66
N ASP A 34 20.32 0.04 15.67
CA ASP A 34 19.57 -0.61 14.59
C ASP A 34 18.21 0.07 14.36
N MET A 35 17.48 0.40 15.44
CA MET A 35 16.16 1.08 15.33
C MET A 35 16.29 2.49 14.75
N VAL A 36 17.34 3.22 15.09
CA VAL A 36 17.63 4.56 14.53
C VAL A 36 17.96 4.46 13.05
N GLU A 37 18.75 3.45 12.65
CA GLU A 37 19.05 3.21 11.23
C GLU A 37 17.79 2.94 10.41
N LEU A 38 16.91 2.05 10.90
CA LEU A 38 15.61 1.80 10.28
C LEU A 38 14.75 3.06 10.18
N ALA A 39 14.70 3.86 11.26
CA ALA A 39 13.92 5.11 11.27
C ALA A 39 14.43 6.12 10.26
N LEU A 40 15.75 6.27 10.12
CA LEU A 40 16.38 7.18 9.14
C LEU A 40 16.18 6.70 7.70
N ALA A 41 16.11 5.38 7.49
CA ALA A 41 15.79 4.79 6.20
C ALA A 41 14.28 4.90 5.85
N GLY A 42 13.42 5.39 6.76
CA GLY A 42 11.96 5.43 6.59
C GLY A 42 11.30 4.05 6.70
N GLU A 43 12.02 3.08 7.25
CA GLU A 43 11.56 1.70 7.47
C GLU A 43 10.71 1.59 8.75
N PHE A 44 10.00 0.46 8.87
CA PHE A 44 9.21 0.20 10.08
C PHE A 44 10.11 -0.11 11.29
N VAL A 45 9.88 0.61 12.40
CA VAL A 45 10.60 0.43 13.67
C VAL A 45 9.74 -0.34 14.67
N PRO A 46 10.02 -1.65 14.93
CA PRO A 46 9.15 -2.52 15.71
C PRO A 46 8.91 -2.07 17.16
N PHE A 47 9.86 -1.36 17.75
CA PHE A 47 9.81 -0.93 19.15
C PHE A 47 9.48 0.55 19.34
N ALA A 48 9.03 1.23 18.27
CA ALA A 48 8.64 2.63 18.35
C ALA A 48 7.38 2.78 19.21
N VAL A 49 7.45 3.60 20.26
CA VAL A 49 6.33 3.83 21.20
C VAL A 49 5.18 4.64 20.61
N ASN A 50 5.43 5.32 19.52
CA ASN A 50 4.50 6.17 18.78
C ASN A 50 3.99 5.54 17.47
N VAL A 51 4.24 4.24 17.25
CA VAL A 51 3.69 3.45 16.16
C VAL A 51 2.70 2.45 16.73
N SER A 52 1.44 2.52 16.29
CA SER A 52 0.35 1.67 16.78
C SER A 52 0.33 0.28 16.15
N ALA A 53 1.50 -0.33 15.90
CA ALA A 53 1.62 -1.70 15.42
C ALA A 53 2.52 -2.50 16.36
N GLY A 54 2.11 -3.73 16.66
CA GLY A 54 2.90 -4.65 17.48
C GLY A 54 3.97 -5.38 16.64
N GLU A 55 4.45 -6.50 17.16
CA GLU A 55 5.36 -7.38 16.43
C GLU A 55 4.68 -7.91 15.15
N VAL A 56 5.32 -7.71 14.01
CA VAL A 56 4.77 -8.08 12.71
C VAL A 56 4.98 -9.57 12.46
N SER A 57 3.90 -10.32 12.29
CA SER A 57 3.99 -11.75 11.97
C SER A 57 4.68 -11.98 10.61
N GLU A 58 5.33 -13.13 10.45
CA GLU A 58 5.97 -13.51 9.19
C GLU A 58 4.97 -13.66 8.04
N THR A 59 3.70 -13.94 8.35
CA THR A 59 2.62 -14.03 7.37
C THR A 59 2.23 -12.65 6.83
N VAL A 60 2.25 -11.61 7.68
CA VAL A 60 1.84 -10.23 7.33
C VAL A 60 2.98 -9.44 6.70
N ARG A 61 4.21 -9.64 7.17
CA ARG A 61 5.40 -8.87 6.75
C ARG A 61 5.56 -8.75 5.22
N PRO A 62 5.42 -9.82 4.41
CA PRO A 62 5.59 -9.71 2.95
C PRO A 62 4.59 -8.77 2.27
N TYR A 63 3.44 -8.51 2.91
CA TYR A 63 2.39 -7.65 2.36
C TYR A 63 2.61 -6.15 2.60
N GLN A 64 3.58 -5.74 3.42
CA GLN A 64 3.82 -4.33 3.73
C GLN A 64 4.12 -3.50 2.46
N ALA A 65 5.06 -3.95 1.65
CA ALA A 65 5.42 -3.26 0.41
C ALA A 65 4.23 -3.19 -0.58
N LEU A 66 3.43 -4.27 -0.68
CA LEU A 66 2.23 -4.27 -1.51
C LEU A 66 1.20 -3.26 -0.98
N ALA A 67 0.95 -3.24 0.33
CA ALA A 67 0.00 -2.32 0.96
C ALA A 67 0.39 -0.85 0.73
N GLU A 68 1.68 -0.51 0.82
CA GLU A 68 2.20 0.82 0.52
C GLU A 68 1.93 1.20 -0.95
N LYS A 69 2.22 0.30 -1.89
CA LYS A 69 1.96 0.49 -3.32
C LYS A 69 0.47 0.69 -3.62
N LEU A 70 -0.42 -0.12 -3.02
CA LEU A 70 -1.86 0.04 -3.19
C LEU A 70 -2.35 1.40 -2.68
N GLY A 71 -1.79 1.90 -1.56
CA GLY A 71 -2.05 3.24 -1.05
C GLY A 71 -1.64 4.33 -2.05
N GLY A 72 -0.43 4.25 -2.59
CA GLY A 72 0.08 5.18 -3.59
C GLY A 72 -0.74 5.20 -4.88
N MET A 73 -1.13 4.01 -5.37
CA MET A 73 -2.00 3.88 -6.53
C MET A 73 -3.38 4.50 -6.30
N LEU A 74 -3.98 4.25 -5.13
CA LEU A 74 -5.28 4.81 -4.78
C LEU A 74 -5.23 6.34 -4.75
N ALA A 75 -4.17 6.94 -4.19
CA ALA A 75 -3.96 8.39 -4.20
C ALA A 75 -3.90 8.95 -5.62
N GLY A 76 -3.15 8.29 -6.52
CA GLY A 76 -3.08 8.66 -7.93
C GLY A 76 -4.43 8.59 -8.63
N LEU A 77 -5.19 7.50 -8.44
CA LEU A 77 -6.53 7.32 -9.02
C LEU A 77 -7.52 8.36 -8.51
N SER A 78 -7.44 8.72 -7.22
CA SER A 78 -8.31 9.71 -6.59
C SER A 78 -7.92 11.16 -6.96
N ALA A 79 -6.85 11.37 -7.73
CA ALA A 79 -6.31 12.67 -8.13
C ALA A 79 -6.04 13.63 -6.94
N GLY A 80 -5.72 13.06 -5.75
CA GLY A 80 -5.52 13.84 -4.52
C GLY A 80 -6.77 14.53 -3.98
N VAL A 81 -7.97 14.19 -4.50
CA VAL A 81 -9.22 14.75 -4.02
C VAL A 81 -9.43 14.37 -2.56
N PRO A 82 -9.71 15.34 -1.66
CA PRO A 82 -10.03 15.04 -0.28
C PRO A 82 -11.24 14.11 -0.21
N GLN A 83 -11.06 12.96 0.37
CA GLN A 83 -12.10 11.96 0.56
C GLN A 83 -12.46 11.88 2.04
N GLU A 84 -13.69 11.53 2.33
CA GLU A 84 -14.14 11.42 3.72
C GLU A 84 -13.60 10.19 4.43
N SER A 85 -13.33 9.10 3.67
CA SER A 85 -12.81 7.87 4.26
C SER A 85 -11.92 7.06 3.31
N ILE A 86 -10.99 6.30 3.90
CA ILE A 86 -10.23 5.23 3.27
C ILE A 86 -10.67 3.91 3.91
N GLU A 87 -11.28 3.04 3.13
CA GLU A 87 -11.68 1.70 3.53
C GLU A 87 -10.61 0.70 3.14
N ILE A 88 -10.19 -0.15 4.09
CA ILE A 88 -9.16 -1.15 3.85
C ILE A 88 -9.69 -2.51 4.29
N SER A 89 -9.83 -3.46 3.37
CA SER A 89 -10.20 -4.82 3.73
C SER A 89 -9.04 -5.79 3.55
N TYR A 90 -8.90 -6.66 4.54
CA TYR A 90 -7.95 -7.76 4.60
C TYR A 90 -8.74 -9.06 4.57
N ASP A 91 -8.64 -9.80 3.46
CA ASP A 91 -9.38 -11.04 3.27
C ASP A 91 -8.41 -12.23 3.26
N GLY A 92 -8.83 -13.34 3.88
CA GLY A 92 -8.08 -14.59 3.93
C GLY A 92 -7.21 -14.74 5.18
N GLN A 93 -6.12 -15.49 5.09
CA GLN A 93 -5.28 -15.87 6.22
C GLN A 93 -4.62 -14.68 6.94
N ILE A 94 -4.30 -13.60 6.23
CA ILE A 94 -3.74 -12.38 6.84
C ILE A 94 -4.68 -11.76 7.88
N ALA A 95 -5.98 -11.98 7.75
CA ALA A 95 -6.99 -11.46 8.67
C ALA A 95 -6.96 -12.14 10.05
N GLU A 96 -6.24 -13.24 10.23
CA GLU A 96 -6.05 -13.90 11.53
C GLU A 96 -4.97 -13.20 12.38
N TYR A 97 -4.22 -12.27 11.81
CA TYR A 97 -3.09 -11.59 12.43
C TYR A 97 -3.35 -10.09 12.64
N ASP A 98 -2.44 -9.44 13.34
CA ASP A 98 -2.45 -7.99 13.49
C ASP A 98 -2.10 -7.31 12.15
N THR A 99 -3.10 -6.67 11.52
CA THR A 99 -2.95 -5.98 10.23
C THR A 99 -2.70 -4.48 10.36
N ARG A 100 -2.51 -3.95 11.57
CA ARG A 100 -2.30 -2.50 11.78
C ARG A 100 -1.11 -1.97 10.99
N ILE A 101 -0.04 -2.75 10.88
CA ILE A 101 1.12 -2.38 10.05
C ILE A 101 0.77 -2.20 8.58
N LEU A 102 -0.13 -3.02 8.04
CA LEU A 102 -0.58 -2.89 6.65
C LEU A 102 -1.44 -1.64 6.46
N THR A 103 -2.29 -1.31 7.45
CA THR A 103 -3.03 -0.04 7.46
C THR A 103 -2.07 1.15 7.44
N LEU A 104 -1.02 1.13 8.26
CA LEU A 104 0.01 2.16 8.26
C LEU A 104 0.76 2.23 6.92
N SER A 105 1.06 1.08 6.31
CA SER A 105 1.69 1.00 4.98
C SER A 105 0.81 1.65 3.91
N VAL A 106 -0.49 1.34 3.89
CA VAL A 106 -1.46 1.97 2.97
C VAL A 106 -1.46 3.49 3.14
N LEU A 107 -1.54 3.99 4.37
CA LEU A 107 -1.54 5.43 4.64
C LEU A 107 -0.22 6.09 4.24
N LYS A 108 0.92 5.44 4.54
CA LYS A 108 2.25 5.92 4.12
C LYS A 108 2.32 6.07 2.61
N GLY A 109 1.89 5.06 1.85
CA GLY A 109 1.85 5.10 0.39
C GLY A 109 0.88 6.16 -0.14
N PHE A 110 -0.32 6.25 0.43
CA PHE A 110 -1.33 7.21 0.02
C PHE A 110 -0.85 8.66 0.17
N PHE A 111 -0.42 9.05 1.37
CA PHE A 111 0.06 10.40 1.63
C PHE A 111 1.41 10.69 0.97
N GLY A 112 2.28 9.68 0.82
CA GLY A 112 3.54 9.82 0.09
C GLY A 112 3.34 10.17 -1.39
N ALA A 113 2.27 9.67 -2.01
CA ALA A 113 1.94 9.97 -3.41
C ALA A 113 1.25 11.34 -3.59
N VAL A 114 0.53 11.83 -2.57
CA VAL A 114 -0.10 13.17 -2.61
C VAL A 114 0.96 14.28 -2.64
N GLY A 115 2.16 14.02 -2.08
CA GLY A 115 3.27 14.97 -2.02
C GLY A 115 3.21 15.87 -0.78
N GLY A 116 4.32 16.54 -0.50
CA GLY A 116 4.48 17.38 0.69
C GLY A 116 5.66 16.95 1.53
N ASP A 117 5.50 16.98 2.85
CA ASP A 117 6.52 16.55 3.80
C ASP A 117 6.76 15.03 3.73
N PRO A 118 7.94 14.56 4.11
CA PRO A 118 8.24 13.13 4.14
C PRO A 118 7.24 12.35 5.01
N VAL A 119 6.65 11.29 4.45
CA VAL A 119 5.66 10.46 5.13
C VAL A 119 6.32 9.21 5.70
N SER A 120 5.99 8.89 6.94
CA SER A 120 6.48 7.75 7.68
C SER A 120 5.34 6.98 8.35
N TYR A 121 5.62 5.81 8.90
CA TYR A 121 4.66 5.05 9.71
C TYR A 121 4.17 5.80 10.97
N VAL A 122 4.92 6.82 11.41
CA VAL A 122 4.60 7.64 12.59
C VAL A 122 3.59 8.73 12.26
N ASN A 123 3.84 9.50 11.19
CA ASN A 123 3.02 10.67 10.87
C ASN A 123 1.84 10.38 9.92
N ALA A 124 1.85 9.25 9.19
CA ALA A 124 0.77 8.91 8.26
C ALA A 124 -0.64 8.89 8.91
N PRO A 125 -0.87 8.33 10.11
CA PRO A 125 -2.17 8.41 10.78
C PRO A 125 -2.56 9.83 11.19
N GLN A 126 -1.59 10.66 11.58
CA GLN A 126 -1.83 12.04 11.91
C GLN A 126 -2.26 12.83 10.67
N LEU A 127 -1.60 12.62 9.53
CA LEU A 127 -2.00 13.22 8.26
C LEU A 127 -3.43 12.85 7.87
N ALA A 128 -3.86 11.61 8.07
CA ALA A 128 -5.25 11.23 7.86
C ALA A 128 -6.21 12.05 8.72
N THR A 129 -5.88 12.23 10.01
CA THR A 129 -6.68 13.03 10.93
C THR A 129 -6.71 14.53 10.53
N GLU A 130 -5.56 15.09 10.17
CA GLU A 130 -5.43 16.49 9.73
C GLU A 130 -6.22 16.80 8.46
N HIS A 131 -6.29 15.82 7.54
CA HIS A 131 -7.09 15.92 6.31
C HIS A 131 -8.56 15.52 6.52
N GLY A 132 -8.97 15.16 7.74
CA GLY A 132 -10.34 14.74 8.04
C GLY A 132 -10.74 13.40 7.42
N ILE A 133 -9.77 12.55 7.08
CA ILE A 133 -9.98 11.25 6.46
C ILE A 133 -10.18 10.19 7.55
N GLU A 134 -11.35 9.55 7.56
CA GLU A 134 -11.62 8.40 8.44
C GLU A 134 -11.02 7.13 7.85
N VAL A 135 -10.19 6.42 8.61
CA VAL A 135 -9.58 5.15 8.20
C VAL A 135 -10.40 4.00 8.75
N ARG A 136 -10.94 3.16 7.88
CA ARG A 136 -11.86 2.06 8.21
C ARG A 136 -11.27 0.70 7.82
N PRO A 137 -10.43 0.09 8.67
CA PRO A 137 -9.94 -1.27 8.43
C PRO A 137 -11.02 -2.30 8.73
N SER A 138 -11.09 -3.34 7.93
CA SER A 138 -11.96 -4.50 8.12
C SER A 138 -11.20 -5.80 7.83
N GLN A 139 -11.60 -6.89 8.47
CA GLN A 139 -10.93 -8.19 8.36
C GLN A 139 -11.96 -9.29 8.11
N SER A 140 -11.65 -10.22 7.21
CA SER A 140 -12.44 -11.42 6.96
C SER A 140 -11.52 -12.61 6.73
N THR A 141 -11.67 -13.65 7.54
CA THR A 141 -10.90 -14.90 7.37
C THR A 141 -11.38 -15.75 6.20
N THR A 142 -12.52 -15.39 5.61
CA THR A 142 -13.05 -16.06 4.43
C THR A 142 -12.26 -15.61 3.20
N PRO A 143 -11.49 -16.52 2.55
CA PRO A 143 -10.79 -16.16 1.33
C PRO A 143 -11.81 -15.90 0.21
N LYS A 144 -11.49 -14.96 -0.66
CA LYS A 144 -12.20 -14.74 -1.92
C LYS A 144 -11.50 -15.53 -3.03
N ASP A 145 -11.21 -14.90 -4.16
CA ASP A 145 -10.53 -15.56 -5.29
C ASP A 145 -9.02 -15.83 -5.03
N TYR A 146 -8.49 -15.28 -3.94
CA TYR A 146 -7.07 -15.36 -3.56
C TYR A 146 -6.92 -15.85 -2.12
N VAL A 147 -5.80 -16.51 -1.82
CA VAL A 147 -5.47 -16.97 -0.45
C VAL A 147 -5.48 -15.80 0.53
N ASN A 148 -4.94 -14.66 0.09
CA ASN A 148 -4.99 -13.39 0.80
C ASN A 148 -5.21 -12.26 -0.20
N LEU A 149 -6.02 -11.29 0.18
CA LEU A 149 -6.31 -10.11 -0.63
C LEU A 149 -6.31 -8.86 0.25
N ILE A 150 -5.68 -7.80 -0.22
CA ILE A 150 -5.80 -6.46 0.35
C ILE A 150 -6.58 -5.63 -0.64
N THR A 151 -7.69 -5.03 -0.21
CA THR A 151 -8.48 -4.09 -0.99
C THR A 151 -8.48 -2.73 -0.30
N VAL A 152 -8.16 -1.68 -1.02
CA VAL A 152 -8.17 -0.30 -0.53
C VAL A 152 -9.14 0.51 -1.38
N ARG A 153 -10.05 1.25 -0.75
CA ARG A 153 -11.08 2.06 -1.42
C ARG A 153 -11.13 3.47 -0.86
N CYS A 154 -11.48 4.42 -1.74
CA CYS A 154 -11.62 5.83 -1.41
C CYS A 154 -12.61 6.46 -2.39
N GLY A 155 -13.81 6.81 -1.93
CA GLY A 155 -14.89 7.24 -2.82
C GLY A 155 -15.24 6.18 -3.86
N ASP A 156 -15.25 6.57 -5.13
CA ASP A 156 -15.57 5.67 -6.25
C ASP A 156 -14.36 4.84 -6.74
N HIS A 157 -13.17 5.07 -6.17
CA HIS A 157 -11.95 4.38 -6.57
C HIS A 157 -11.58 3.25 -5.62
N GLY A 158 -11.03 2.17 -6.17
CA GLY A 158 -10.55 1.05 -5.40
C GLY A 158 -9.43 0.31 -6.11
N VAL A 159 -8.50 -0.24 -5.34
CA VAL A 159 -7.40 -1.07 -5.82
C VAL A 159 -7.31 -2.31 -4.94
N ALA A 160 -7.14 -3.48 -5.55
CA ALA A 160 -6.87 -4.69 -4.80
C ALA A 160 -5.59 -5.38 -5.28
N GLY A 161 -4.90 -5.98 -4.34
CA GLY A 161 -3.66 -6.70 -4.61
C GLY A 161 -3.46 -7.92 -3.72
N THR A 162 -2.63 -8.83 -4.23
CA THR A 162 -2.25 -10.07 -3.57
C THR A 162 -0.76 -10.38 -3.80
N LEU A 163 -0.25 -11.36 -3.08
CA LEU A 163 1.03 -11.98 -3.36
C LEU A 163 0.79 -13.34 -4.01
N ALA A 164 1.38 -13.57 -5.19
CA ALA A 164 1.17 -14.76 -5.99
C ALA A 164 2.43 -15.64 -6.08
N GLY A 165 2.19 -16.95 -6.16
CA GLY A 165 3.23 -17.96 -6.33
C GLY A 165 4.12 -18.15 -5.10
N LEU A 166 5.08 -19.08 -5.22
CA LEU A 166 5.99 -19.45 -4.12
C LEU A 166 6.95 -18.33 -3.72
N ASN A 167 7.21 -17.39 -4.63
CA ASN A 167 8.11 -16.27 -4.41
C ASN A 167 7.38 -15.00 -3.93
N SER A 168 6.12 -15.10 -3.54
CA SER A 168 5.31 -13.97 -3.05
C SER A 168 5.38 -12.75 -3.95
N VAL A 169 5.22 -12.96 -5.27
CA VAL A 169 5.28 -11.87 -6.27
C VAL A 169 4.06 -10.96 -6.11
N PRO A 170 4.24 -9.65 -5.91
CA PRO A 170 3.12 -8.73 -5.78
C PRO A 170 2.36 -8.60 -7.10
N LYS A 171 1.03 -8.59 -7.00
CA LYS A 171 0.09 -8.45 -8.12
C LYS A 171 -1.01 -7.47 -7.75
N ILE A 172 -1.34 -6.59 -8.67
CA ILE A 172 -2.58 -5.82 -8.67
C ILE A 172 -3.59 -6.63 -9.45
N VAL A 173 -4.72 -6.90 -8.83
CA VAL A 173 -5.74 -7.84 -9.38
C VAL A 173 -7.08 -7.17 -9.63
N MET A 174 -7.26 -5.93 -9.15
CA MET A 174 -8.45 -5.13 -9.40
C MET A 174 -8.09 -3.64 -9.34
N ILE A 175 -8.66 -2.87 -10.25
CA ILE A 175 -8.75 -1.40 -10.19
C ILE A 175 -10.20 -1.03 -10.44
N ASP A 176 -10.81 -0.30 -9.50
CA ASP A 176 -12.24 0.04 -9.46
C ASP A 176 -13.12 -1.24 -9.55
N ASP A 177 -13.81 -1.45 -10.67
CA ASP A 177 -14.64 -2.62 -10.97
C ASP A 177 -14.03 -3.53 -12.06
N PHE A 178 -12.76 -3.28 -12.43
CA PHE A 178 -12.06 -4.04 -13.47
C PHE A 178 -11.11 -5.08 -12.86
N THR A 179 -11.32 -6.34 -13.21
CA THR A 179 -10.39 -7.42 -12.86
C THR A 179 -9.23 -7.46 -13.86
N LEU A 180 -8.01 -7.60 -13.34
CA LEU A 180 -6.78 -7.63 -14.11
C LEU A 180 -5.69 -8.43 -13.37
N ASP A 181 -4.52 -8.60 -13.96
CA ASP A 181 -3.35 -9.20 -13.31
C ASP A 181 -2.09 -8.52 -13.86
N ILE A 182 -1.53 -7.58 -13.08
CA ILE A 182 -0.29 -6.89 -13.44
C ILE A 182 0.61 -6.73 -12.22
N ARG A 183 1.93 -6.71 -12.44
CA ARG A 183 2.87 -6.36 -11.36
C ARG A 183 2.86 -4.85 -11.13
N PRO A 184 2.85 -4.40 -9.86
CA PRO A 184 3.04 -2.98 -9.57
C PRO A 184 4.43 -2.53 -10.07
N ALA A 185 4.47 -1.40 -10.77
CA ALA A 185 5.67 -0.77 -11.30
C ALA A 185 5.75 0.69 -10.83
N GLU A 186 6.96 1.26 -10.83
CA GLU A 186 7.16 2.65 -10.40
C GLU A 186 6.38 3.63 -11.29
N HIS A 187 6.39 3.38 -12.60
CA HIS A 187 5.70 4.20 -13.59
C HIS A 187 4.56 3.41 -14.21
N MET A 188 3.34 3.84 -13.97
CA MET A 188 2.15 3.19 -14.54
C MET A 188 1.17 4.23 -15.07
N VAL A 189 0.47 3.87 -16.14
CA VAL A 189 -0.63 4.66 -16.71
C VAL A 189 -1.88 3.82 -16.73
N VAL A 190 -2.96 4.34 -16.18
CA VAL A 190 -4.29 3.76 -16.20
C VAL A 190 -5.13 4.52 -17.23
N VAL A 191 -5.58 3.83 -18.26
CA VAL A 191 -6.40 4.38 -19.34
C VAL A 191 -7.77 3.73 -19.31
N ARG A 192 -8.80 4.51 -19.00
CA ARG A 192 -10.20 4.05 -19.12
C ARG A 192 -10.75 4.45 -20.48
N ASN A 193 -11.27 3.49 -21.23
CA ASN A 193 -11.75 3.69 -22.59
C ASN A 193 -13.01 2.88 -22.88
N ASP A 194 -13.70 3.22 -23.97
CA ASP A 194 -14.74 2.35 -24.53
C ASP A 194 -14.11 1.07 -25.07
N ASP A 195 -14.77 -0.07 -24.87
CA ASP A 195 -14.26 -1.36 -25.38
C ASP A 195 -14.53 -1.49 -26.88
N VAL A 196 -13.65 -0.88 -27.66
CA VAL A 196 -13.73 -0.89 -29.13
C VAL A 196 -12.43 -1.36 -29.77
N PRO A 197 -12.49 -2.02 -30.96
CA PRO A 197 -11.31 -2.51 -31.65
C PRO A 197 -10.28 -1.40 -31.94
N GLY A 198 -9.00 -1.76 -31.79
CA GLY A 198 -7.88 -0.87 -32.13
C GLY A 198 -7.39 0.04 -31.00
N MET A 199 -8.03 0.06 -29.83
CA MET A 199 -7.62 0.92 -28.71
C MET A 199 -6.22 0.60 -28.19
N ILE A 200 -5.89 -0.67 -28.04
CA ILE A 200 -4.53 -1.10 -27.64
C ILE A 200 -3.48 -0.52 -28.60
N GLY A 201 -3.72 -0.62 -29.92
CA GLY A 201 -2.81 -0.08 -30.93
C GLY A 201 -2.66 1.45 -30.83
N LYS A 202 -3.76 2.19 -30.63
CA LYS A 202 -3.74 3.65 -30.51
C LYS A 202 -2.97 4.12 -29.26
N VAL A 203 -3.15 3.43 -28.14
CA VAL A 203 -2.49 3.75 -26.89
C VAL A 203 -1.01 3.36 -26.95
N GLY A 204 -0.70 2.14 -27.40
CA GLY A 204 0.67 1.66 -27.53
C GLY A 204 1.50 2.50 -28.51
N ALA A 205 0.92 2.91 -29.66
CA ALA A 205 1.60 3.80 -30.60
C ALA A 205 1.92 5.17 -29.97
N ALA A 206 0.97 5.77 -29.26
CA ALA A 206 1.18 7.08 -28.64
C ALA A 206 2.29 7.07 -27.56
N VAL A 207 2.37 6.01 -26.77
CA VAL A 207 3.44 5.84 -25.77
C VAL A 207 4.79 5.58 -26.47
N GLY A 208 4.81 4.69 -27.48
CA GLY A 208 6.03 4.35 -28.21
C GLY A 208 6.59 5.50 -29.08
N GLU A 209 5.73 6.33 -29.69
CA GLU A 209 6.14 7.52 -30.44
C GLU A 209 6.79 8.58 -29.55
N ALA A 210 6.47 8.59 -28.26
CA ALA A 210 7.13 9.43 -27.26
C ALA A 210 8.50 8.88 -26.80
N GLY A 211 8.92 7.71 -27.32
CA GLY A 211 10.16 7.06 -26.94
C GLY A 211 10.08 6.24 -25.65
N VAL A 212 8.91 6.16 -25.02
CA VAL A 212 8.71 5.44 -23.75
C VAL A 212 8.48 3.95 -24.03
N ASN A 213 9.26 3.09 -23.36
CA ASN A 213 9.11 1.64 -23.49
C ASN A 213 7.99 1.11 -22.58
N ILE A 214 7.15 0.24 -23.13
CA ILE A 214 6.12 -0.48 -22.41
C ILE A 214 6.71 -1.80 -21.89
N ALA A 215 6.88 -1.92 -20.58
CA ALA A 215 7.39 -3.12 -19.93
C ALA A 215 6.31 -4.20 -19.75
N ASP A 216 5.07 -3.78 -19.45
CA ASP A 216 3.90 -4.67 -19.31
C ASP A 216 2.62 -3.91 -19.64
N MET A 217 1.61 -4.62 -20.12
CA MET A 217 0.29 -4.04 -20.42
C MET A 217 -0.81 -5.08 -20.20
N VAL A 218 -1.83 -4.70 -19.49
CA VAL A 218 -3.02 -5.54 -19.31
C VAL A 218 -4.29 -4.75 -19.62
N VAL A 219 -5.29 -5.45 -20.14
CA VAL A 219 -6.64 -4.90 -20.36
C VAL A 219 -7.59 -5.61 -19.41
N GLY A 220 -8.08 -4.89 -18.43
CA GLY A 220 -9.14 -5.35 -17.53
C GLY A 220 -10.51 -5.13 -18.14
N GLN A 221 -11.40 -6.07 -17.88
CA GLN A 221 -12.82 -5.99 -18.25
C GLN A 221 -13.66 -5.95 -17.00
N ASN A 222 -14.81 -5.28 -17.07
CA ASN A 222 -15.84 -5.33 -16.04
C ASN A 222 -17.01 -6.20 -16.49
N GLU A 223 -17.88 -6.57 -15.55
CA GLU A 223 -19.06 -7.40 -15.86
C GLU A 223 -20.02 -6.74 -16.87
N ALA A 224 -20.04 -5.42 -16.95
CA ALA A 224 -20.93 -4.70 -17.86
C ALA A 224 -20.47 -4.77 -19.33
N GLY A 225 -19.18 -5.02 -19.60
CA GLY A 225 -18.62 -5.23 -20.94
C GLY A 225 -18.70 -4.03 -21.89
N VAL A 226 -18.98 -2.81 -21.38
CA VAL A 226 -19.11 -1.59 -22.21
C VAL A 226 -17.90 -0.67 -22.13
N SER A 227 -17.01 -0.91 -21.22
CA SER A 227 -15.76 -0.16 -21.02
C SER A 227 -14.62 -1.10 -20.69
N ALA A 228 -13.41 -0.70 -21.04
CA ALA A 228 -12.18 -1.39 -20.72
C ALA A 228 -11.26 -0.48 -19.92
N LEU A 229 -10.42 -1.09 -19.11
CA LEU A 229 -9.36 -0.43 -18.39
C LEU A 229 -8.02 -1.00 -18.85
N MET A 230 -7.19 -0.18 -19.50
CA MET A 230 -5.81 -0.56 -19.79
C MET A 230 -4.89 -0.06 -18.69
N VAL A 231 -4.06 -0.95 -18.17
CA VAL A 231 -2.99 -0.60 -17.22
C VAL A 231 -1.66 -0.92 -17.90
N ILE A 232 -0.82 0.09 -17.96
CA ILE A 232 0.45 0.06 -18.68
C ILE A 232 1.56 0.35 -17.66
N ALA A 233 2.52 -0.55 -17.56
CA ALA A 233 3.78 -0.32 -16.84
C ALA A 233 4.84 0.13 -17.84
N THR A 234 5.56 1.20 -17.52
CA THR A 234 6.60 1.78 -18.36
C THR A 234 7.93 1.85 -17.65
N ASP A 235 9.03 1.93 -18.37
CA ASP A 235 10.38 2.02 -17.80
C ASP A 235 10.68 3.42 -17.24
N GLU A 236 9.91 4.43 -17.67
CA GLU A 236 10.02 5.84 -17.26
C GLU A 236 8.65 6.52 -17.27
N ASP A 237 8.55 7.70 -16.67
CA ASP A 237 7.30 8.48 -16.64
C ASP A 237 6.85 8.84 -18.06
N VAL A 238 5.57 8.61 -18.35
CA VAL A 238 4.94 9.06 -19.60
C VAL A 238 4.77 10.59 -19.54
N PRO A 239 5.28 11.35 -20.55
CA PRO A 239 5.22 12.81 -20.56
C PRO A 239 3.78 13.36 -20.47
N ASP A 240 3.62 14.56 -19.89
CA ASP A 240 2.31 15.22 -19.73
C ASP A 240 1.60 15.44 -21.06
N GLU A 241 2.35 15.78 -22.11
CA GLU A 241 1.80 15.95 -23.46
C GLU A 241 1.22 14.66 -24.04
N VAL A 242 1.81 13.51 -23.72
CA VAL A 242 1.31 12.19 -24.17
C VAL A 242 0.05 11.82 -23.40
N VAL A 243 0.03 12.05 -22.08
CA VAL A 243 -1.16 11.83 -21.24
C VAL A 243 -2.32 12.70 -21.76
N ALA A 244 -2.06 13.98 -22.02
CA ALA A 244 -3.07 14.90 -22.59
C ALA A 244 -3.52 14.47 -23.99
N ALA A 245 -2.60 14.06 -24.86
CA ALA A 245 -2.91 13.60 -26.20
C ALA A 245 -3.73 12.29 -26.20
N LEU A 246 -3.46 11.38 -25.27
CA LEU A 246 -4.26 10.18 -25.05
C LEU A 246 -5.65 10.51 -24.52
N ALA A 247 -5.76 11.41 -23.55
CA ALA A 247 -7.04 11.83 -22.97
C ALA A 247 -7.94 12.56 -23.99
N ALA A 248 -7.35 13.19 -25.01
CA ALA A 248 -8.08 13.86 -26.10
C ALA A 248 -8.54 12.91 -27.22
N LYS A 249 -8.12 11.63 -27.21
CA LYS A 249 -8.53 10.67 -28.24
C LYS A 249 -9.99 10.26 -28.06
N GLU A 250 -10.68 10.09 -29.17
CA GLU A 250 -12.03 9.51 -29.22
C GLU A 250 -12.04 8.13 -28.55
N SER A 251 -13.07 7.84 -27.77
CA SER A 251 -13.24 6.63 -26.97
C SER A 251 -12.32 6.49 -25.75
N VAL A 252 -11.46 7.45 -25.43
CA VAL A 252 -10.74 7.54 -24.15
C VAL A 252 -11.54 8.38 -23.17
N ARG A 253 -11.83 7.83 -22.00
CA ARG A 253 -12.61 8.51 -20.95
C ARG A 253 -11.72 9.20 -19.92
N SER A 254 -10.63 8.56 -19.55
CA SER A 254 -9.63 9.14 -18.64
C SER A 254 -8.26 8.49 -18.84
N VAL A 255 -7.22 9.26 -18.51
CA VAL A 255 -5.83 8.79 -18.46
C VAL A 255 -5.23 9.32 -17.17
N ILE A 256 -4.75 8.42 -16.33
CA ILE A 256 -4.22 8.75 -15.00
C ILE A 256 -2.86 8.08 -14.85
N ARG A 257 -1.85 8.85 -14.44
CA ARG A 257 -0.57 8.27 -14.00
C ARG A 257 -0.68 7.85 -12.55
N VAL A 258 -0.18 6.67 -12.24
CA VAL A 258 -0.11 6.15 -10.89
C VAL A 258 1.28 5.56 -10.64
N ARG A 259 1.70 5.53 -9.38
CA ARG A 259 2.92 4.85 -8.96
C ARG A 259 2.54 3.60 -8.18
N GLY A 260 3.11 2.46 -8.60
CA GLY A 260 2.80 1.16 -8.02
C GLY A 260 3.94 0.55 -7.19
#